data_64a14fda8bf8f7c724c08dfd195196e8
#
_entry.id   64a14fda8bf8f7c724c08dfd195196e8
#
_cell.length_a   1.000
_cell.length_b   1.000
_cell.length_c   1.000
_cell.angle_alpha   90.00
_cell.angle_beta   90.00
_cell.angle_gamma   90.00
#
_symmetry.space_group_name_H-M   'P 1'
#
loop_
_entity.id
_entity.type
_entity.pdbx_description
1 polymer ?
#
loop_
_entity_poly.entity_id
_entity_poly.type
_entity_poly.pdbx_seq_one_letter_code
_entity_poly.pdbx_strand_id
1 'polypeptide(L)'
;MKPRSAIKTDLFAFDHHRKKIDALGDPLAEIESYIDFAALAAEVARIAPRPVSPQGGRPPYPTETMVRILVLKRLYTLSDEQMEYQLLDRMSYKRFCGLANATNIPDRTTVWTFENRIGEAGAKALFDGVSAQLLKKGFIARGGQIIDATLVPAPTQHTRRGEKDLIEQGAMPAGWKPAKRRQKDIDATWTKKHGKSHFGYKLSINVDKKYKIIRKIKTDTACTHDSQHFDNVFDTTNTSRDVYADRGYPSAEREAWL
;
A
#
# COMPACT_ATOMS: atom_id res chain seq x y z
N MET A 1 -12.22 -16.90 -54.44
CA MET A 1 -12.13 -17.62 -53.15
C MET A 1 -11.70 -16.60 -52.09
N LYS A 2 -12.51 -16.31 -51.05
CA LYS A 2 -12.08 -15.41 -49.98
C LYS A 2 -10.92 -16.04 -49.20
N PRO A 3 -9.84 -15.30 -48.89
CA PRO A 3 -8.74 -15.83 -48.10
C PRO A 3 -9.26 -16.33 -46.74
N ARG A 4 -8.90 -17.57 -46.39
CA ARG A 4 -9.27 -18.13 -45.07
C ARG A 4 -8.48 -17.39 -44.01
N SER A 5 -9.17 -16.70 -43.10
CA SER A 5 -8.56 -16.10 -41.92
C SER A 5 -8.29 -17.16 -40.83
N ALA A 6 -7.16 -17.06 -40.11
CA ALA A 6 -6.90 -17.85 -38.92
C ALA A 6 -7.75 -17.39 -37.73
N ILE A 7 -8.36 -16.22 -37.80
CA ILE A 7 -9.24 -15.67 -36.76
C ILE A 7 -10.58 -16.42 -36.80
N LYS A 8 -10.92 -17.04 -35.66
CA LYS A 8 -12.22 -17.68 -35.44
C LYS A 8 -13.03 -16.81 -34.50
N THR A 9 -14.24 -16.45 -34.89
CA THR A 9 -15.21 -15.75 -34.02
C THR A 9 -16.10 -16.79 -33.36
N ASP A 10 -16.27 -16.66 -32.04
CA ASP A 10 -17.11 -17.54 -31.23
C ASP A 10 -17.89 -16.71 -30.19
N LEU A 11 -19.16 -17.04 -29.99
CA LEU A 11 -20.00 -16.39 -28.98
C LEU A 11 -19.45 -16.61 -27.55
N PHE A 12 -18.80 -17.75 -27.33
CA PHE A 12 -18.21 -18.15 -26.06
C PHE A 12 -16.70 -17.84 -25.96
N ALA A 13 -16.17 -16.95 -26.81
CA ALA A 13 -14.76 -16.60 -26.83
C ALA A 13 -14.25 -16.13 -25.43
N PHE A 14 -15.08 -15.41 -24.67
CA PHE A 14 -14.76 -14.98 -23.31
C PHE A 14 -14.56 -16.17 -22.35
N ASP A 15 -15.42 -17.17 -22.41
CA ASP A 15 -15.30 -18.36 -21.57
C ASP A 15 -14.08 -19.21 -21.96
N HIS A 16 -13.78 -19.31 -23.24
CA HIS A 16 -12.56 -19.94 -23.74
C HIS A 16 -11.29 -19.22 -23.24
N HIS A 17 -11.28 -17.90 -23.29
CA HIS A 17 -10.16 -17.11 -22.77
C HIS A 17 -9.99 -17.30 -21.26
N ARG A 18 -11.09 -17.29 -20.50
CA ARG A 18 -11.07 -17.53 -19.05
C ARG A 18 -10.48 -18.90 -18.71
N LYS A 19 -10.97 -19.98 -19.34
CA LYS A 19 -10.44 -21.33 -19.16
C LYS A 19 -8.94 -21.41 -19.50
N LYS A 20 -8.50 -20.68 -20.54
CA LYS A 20 -7.09 -20.63 -20.91
C LYS A 20 -6.24 -19.89 -19.89
N ILE A 21 -6.74 -18.78 -19.32
CA ILE A 21 -6.07 -18.05 -18.23
C ILE A 21 -5.92 -18.97 -17.03
N ASP A 22 -6.98 -19.68 -16.64
CA ASP A 22 -6.96 -20.61 -15.51
C ASP A 22 -5.95 -21.75 -15.74
N ALA A 23 -5.86 -22.27 -16.95
CA ALA A 23 -4.88 -23.32 -17.32
C ALA A 23 -3.42 -22.83 -17.33
N LEU A 24 -3.19 -21.53 -17.61
CA LEU A 24 -1.86 -20.90 -17.57
C LEU A 24 -1.42 -20.54 -16.14
N GLY A 25 -2.34 -20.55 -15.19
CA GLY A 25 -2.14 -20.07 -13.83
C GLY A 25 -2.41 -18.56 -13.70
N ASP A 26 -3.41 -18.20 -12.89
CA ASP A 26 -3.75 -16.80 -12.59
C ASP A 26 -3.07 -16.38 -11.28
N PRO A 27 -2.06 -15.48 -11.31
CA PRO A 27 -1.37 -15.03 -10.09
C PRO A 27 -2.32 -14.40 -9.07
N LEU A 28 -3.43 -13.79 -9.50
CA LEU A 28 -4.41 -13.20 -8.60
C LEU A 28 -5.22 -14.27 -7.86
N ALA A 29 -5.54 -15.38 -8.51
CA ALA A 29 -6.16 -16.54 -7.86
C ALA A 29 -5.20 -17.18 -6.84
N GLU A 30 -3.90 -17.18 -7.11
CA GLU A 30 -2.90 -17.62 -6.14
C GLU A 30 -2.90 -16.74 -4.89
N ILE A 31 -2.93 -15.40 -5.03
CA ILE A 31 -3.04 -14.47 -3.90
C ILE A 31 -4.31 -14.77 -3.08
N GLU A 32 -5.45 -15.02 -3.71
CA GLU A 32 -6.70 -15.37 -3.02
C GLU A 32 -6.58 -16.68 -2.21
N SER A 33 -5.74 -17.61 -2.62
CA SER A 33 -5.51 -18.86 -1.86
C SER A 33 -4.79 -18.62 -0.52
N TYR A 34 -4.02 -17.54 -0.42
CA TYR A 34 -3.28 -17.17 0.77
C TYR A 34 -3.97 -16.10 1.64
N ILE A 35 -4.77 -15.22 1.05
CA ILE A 35 -5.33 -14.05 1.73
C ILE A 35 -6.86 -14.11 1.74
N ASP A 36 -7.42 -14.04 2.94
CA ASP A 36 -8.85 -13.85 3.18
C ASP A 36 -9.19 -12.35 3.12
N PHE A 37 -9.66 -11.91 1.97
CA PHE A 37 -10.03 -10.52 1.74
C PHE A 37 -11.29 -10.10 2.48
N ALA A 38 -12.21 -11.02 2.77
CA ALA A 38 -13.41 -10.72 3.54
C ALA A 38 -13.05 -10.33 4.98
N ALA A 39 -12.12 -11.06 5.60
CA ALA A 39 -11.61 -10.73 6.93
C ALA A 39 -10.88 -9.38 6.95
N LEU A 40 -10.07 -9.08 5.94
CA LEU A 40 -9.41 -7.77 5.81
C LEU A 40 -10.42 -6.63 5.66
N ALA A 41 -11.45 -6.84 4.84
CA ALA A 41 -12.50 -5.85 4.61
C ALA A 41 -13.34 -5.58 5.88
N ALA A 42 -13.62 -6.60 6.66
CA ALA A 42 -14.33 -6.46 7.94
C ALA A 42 -13.53 -5.58 8.92
N GLU A 43 -12.22 -5.79 9.01
CA GLU A 43 -11.36 -5.00 9.88
C GLU A 43 -11.24 -3.55 9.40
N VAL A 44 -11.08 -3.31 8.10
CA VAL A 44 -11.09 -1.96 7.52
C VAL A 44 -12.42 -1.24 7.77
N ALA A 45 -13.54 -1.94 7.63
CA ALA A 45 -14.86 -1.37 7.88
C ALA A 45 -15.06 -0.99 9.36
N ARG A 46 -14.45 -1.74 10.28
CA ARG A 46 -14.47 -1.45 11.72
C ARG A 46 -13.65 -0.20 12.08
N ILE A 47 -12.47 -0.05 11.47
CA ILE A 47 -11.53 1.06 11.75
C ILE A 47 -11.96 2.35 11.07
N ALA A 48 -12.42 2.26 9.82
CA ALA A 48 -12.84 3.39 9.02
C ALA A 48 -14.28 3.21 8.51
N PRO A 49 -15.28 3.26 9.42
CA PRO A 49 -16.66 3.09 9.06
C PRO A 49 -17.11 4.16 8.07
N ARG A 50 -18.01 3.79 7.18
CA ARG A 50 -18.59 4.74 6.24
C ARG A 50 -19.61 5.62 6.97
N PRO A 51 -19.55 6.94 6.79
CA PRO A 51 -20.61 7.82 7.27
C PRO A 51 -21.95 7.44 6.66
N VAL A 52 -22.97 7.32 7.50
CA VAL A 52 -24.36 7.11 7.05
C VAL A 52 -24.91 8.45 6.58
N SER A 53 -25.39 8.51 5.32
CA SER A 53 -26.07 9.70 4.81
C SER A 53 -27.55 9.63 5.21
N PRO A 54 -28.07 10.60 5.99
CA PRO A 54 -29.49 10.66 6.34
C PRO A 54 -30.41 10.83 5.13
N GLN A 55 -29.89 11.39 4.04
CA GLN A 55 -30.62 11.67 2.81
C GLN A 55 -30.65 10.48 1.84
N GLY A 56 -30.10 9.34 2.23
CA GLY A 56 -29.93 8.21 1.32
C GLY A 56 -28.82 8.43 0.29
N GLY A 57 -28.94 7.82 -0.86
CA GLY A 57 -27.99 7.94 -1.95
C GLY A 57 -27.68 6.60 -2.62
N ARG A 58 -26.80 6.59 -3.63
CA ARG A 58 -26.36 5.37 -4.29
C ARG A 58 -25.68 4.43 -3.29
N PRO A 59 -26.08 3.13 -3.25
CA PRO A 59 -25.39 2.15 -2.43
C PRO A 59 -23.89 2.13 -2.72
N PRO A 60 -23.02 2.00 -1.69
CA PRO A 60 -21.59 1.92 -1.88
C PRO A 60 -21.19 0.58 -2.51
N TYR A 61 -20.02 0.57 -3.14
CA TYR A 61 -19.37 -0.68 -3.45
C TYR A 61 -19.00 -1.42 -2.15
N PRO A 62 -19.00 -2.76 -2.16
CA PRO A 62 -18.57 -3.55 -1.01
C PRO A 62 -17.15 -3.19 -0.59
N THR A 63 -16.89 -3.14 0.71
CA THR A 63 -15.55 -2.82 1.24
C THR A 63 -14.51 -3.82 0.73
N GLU A 64 -14.85 -5.10 0.59
CA GLU A 64 -13.97 -6.12 0.06
C GLU A 64 -13.55 -5.82 -1.38
N THR A 65 -14.49 -5.46 -2.26
CA THR A 65 -14.18 -5.03 -3.63
C THR A 65 -13.19 -3.86 -3.63
N MET A 66 -13.41 -2.87 -2.78
CA MET A 66 -12.53 -1.70 -2.69
C MET A 66 -11.14 -2.03 -2.14
N VAL A 67 -11.04 -2.94 -1.16
CA VAL A 67 -9.75 -3.45 -0.65
C VAL A 67 -8.99 -4.19 -1.75
N ARG A 68 -9.65 -5.05 -2.51
CA ARG A 68 -9.05 -5.77 -3.65
C ARG A 68 -8.54 -4.81 -4.73
N ILE A 69 -9.30 -3.75 -5.03
CA ILE A 69 -8.87 -2.70 -5.96
C ILE A 69 -7.63 -1.98 -5.46
N LEU A 70 -7.54 -1.62 -4.17
CA LEU A 70 -6.34 -1.00 -3.61
C LEU A 70 -5.12 -1.93 -3.69
N VAL A 71 -5.30 -3.22 -3.43
CA VAL A 71 -4.22 -4.21 -3.58
C VAL A 71 -3.72 -4.25 -5.01
N LEU A 72 -4.60 -4.32 -6.02
CA LEU A 72 -4.21 -4.27 -7.43
C LEU A 72 -3.49 -2.96 -7.78
N LYS A 73 -4.04 -1.83 -7.33
CA LYS A 73 -3.45 -0.51 -7.57
C LYS A 73 -2.01 -0.44 -7.07
N ARG A 74 -1.74 -0.97 -5.87
CA ARG A 74 -0.40 -0.98 -5.29
C ARG A 74 0.51 -2.04 -5.89
N LEU A 75 0.01 -3.24 -6.13
CA LEU A 75 0.77 -4.36 -6.71
C LEU A 75 1.32 -4.02 -8.11
N TYR A 76 0.53 -3.31 -8.91
CA TYR A 76 0.91 -2.93 -10.27
C TYR A 76 1.29 -1.45 -10.41
N THR A 77 1.39 -0.71 -9.30
CA THR A 77 1.82 0.71 -9.28
C THR A 77 0.97 1.59 -10.21
N LEU A 78 -0.36 1.40 -10.16
CA LEU A 78 -1.30 2.10 -11.03
C LEU A 78 -1.76 3.43 -10.41
N SER A 79 -1.94 4.46 -11.25
CA SER A 79 -2.70 5.66 -10.86
C SER A 79 -4.19 5.35 -10.74
N ASP A 80 -4.98 6.27 -10.15
CA ASP A 80 -6.44 6.08 -10.07
C ASP A 80 -7.10 5.97 -11.45
N GLU A 81 -6.65 6.77 -12.41
CA GLU A 81 -7.12 6.70 -13.80
C GLU A 81 -6.75 5.39 -14.48
N GLN A 82 -5.50 4.94 -14.30
CA GLN A 82 -5.06 3.65 -14.82
C GLN A 82 -5.81 2.49 -14.18
N MET A 83 -6.11 2.56 -12.88
CA MET A 83 -6.87 1.53 -12.20
C MET A 83 -8.30 1.41 -12.74
N GLU A 84 -9.01 2.53 -12.94
CA GLU A 84 -10.32 2.56 -13.58
C GLU A 84 -10.27 1.92 -14.97
N TYR A 85 -9.32 2.33 -15.82
CA TYR A 85 -9.15 1.76 -17.16
C TYR A 85 -8.89 0.25 -17.11
N GLN A 86 -7.99 -0.21 -16.26
CA GLN A 86 -7.65 -1.63 -16.15
C GLN A 86 -8.81 -2.48 -15.61
N LEU A 87 -9.65 -1.93 -14.73
CA LEU A 87 -10.87 -2.60 -14.28
C LEU A 87 -11.89 -2.76 -15.41
N LEU A 88 -11.94 -1.85 -16.37
CA LEU A 88 -12.81 -1.96 -17.55
C LEU A 88 -12.26 -2.96 -18.57
N ASP A 89 -10.96 -2.99 -18.74
CA ASP A 89 -10.27 -3.74 -19.81
C ASP A 89 -9.95 -5.19 -19.40
N ARG A 90 -9.38 -5.41 -18.22
CA ARG A 90 -8.85 -6.71 -17.81
C ARG A 90 -9.87 -7.62 -17.14
N MET A 91 -10.12 -8.75 -17.77
CA MET A 91 -11.00 -9.80 -17.24
C MET A 91 -10.54 -10.34 -15.88
N SER A 92 -9.23 -10.58 -15.70
CA SER A 92 -8.66 -11.08 -14.44
C SER A 92 -8.85 -10.09 -13.29
N TYR A 93 -8.73 -8.77 -13.54
CA TYR A 93 -8.95 -7.75 -12.53
C TYR A 93 -10.42 -7.69 -12.09
N LYS A 94 -11.35 -7.70 -13.06
CA LYS A 94 -12.80 -7.78 -12.75
C LYS A 94 -13.11 -9.00 -11.90
N ARG A 95 -12.56 -10.16 -12.26
CA ARG A 95 -12.77 -11.41 -11.52
C ARG A 95 -12.25 -11.30 -10.09
N PHE A 96 -11.00 -10.90 -9.94
CA PHE A 96 -10.37 -10.73 -8.64
C PHE A 96 -11.13 -9.74 -7.73
N CYS A 97 -11.67 -8.65 -8.28
CA CYS A 97 -12.43 -7.66 -7.53
C CYS A 97 -13.91 -8.01 -7.31
N GLY A 98 -14.38 -9.19 -7.75
CA GLY A 98 -15.79 -9.59 -7.67
C GLY A 98 -16.70 -8.82 -8.63
N LEU A 99 -16.14 -8.24 -9.70
CA LEU A 99 -16.85 -7.39 -10.67
C LEU A 99 -17.08 -8.08 -12.03
N ALA A 100 -16.87 -9.39 -12.12
CA ALA A 100 -16.92 -10.11 -13.40
C ALA A 100 -18.22 -9.91 -14.18
N ASN A 101 -19.37 -9.84 -13.47
CA ASN A 101 -20.70 -9.66 -14.04
C ASN A 101 -21.30 -8.27 -13.75
N ALA A 102 -20.50 -7.35 -13.19
CA ALA A 102 -20.97 -6.02 -12.84
C ALA A 102 -21.01 -5.11 -14.07
N THR A 103 -22.11 -4.39 -14.26
CA THR A 103 -22.25 -3.35 -15.27
C THR A 103 -21.65 -2.03 -14.82
N ASN A 104 -21.56 -1.82 -13.50
CA ASN A 104 -21.01 -0.62 -12.88
C ASN A 104 -19.65 -0.93 -12.24
N ILE A 105 -18.64 -0.21 -12.66
CA ILE A 105 -17.27 -0.31 -12.18
C ILE A 105 -16.94 0.93 -11.35
N PRO A 106 -16.21 0.81 -10.21
CA PRO A 106 -15.72 1.98 -9.47
C PRO A 106 -14.86 2.88 -10.34
N ASP A 107 -15.18 4.16 -10.38
CA ASP A 107 -14.40 5.18 -11.05
C ASP A 107 -13.20 5.63 -10.20
N ARG A 108 -12.28 6.40 -10.80
CA ARG A 108 -11.11 6.97 -10.14
C ARG A 108 -11.45 7.74 -8.86
N THR A 109 -12.55 8.51 -8.88
CA THR A 109 -12.99 9.32 -7.74
C THR A 109 -13.45 8.43 -6.58
N THR A 110 -14.14 7.35 -6.87
CA THR A 110 -14.57 6.34 -5.89
C THR A 110 -13.37 5.67 -5.23
N VAL A 111 -12.35 5.29 -6.00
CA VAL A 111 -11.11 4.67 -5.49
C VAL A 111 -10.37 5.67 -4.59
N TRP A 112 -10.16 6.89 -5.06
CA TRP A 112 -9.51 7.97 -4.30
C TRP A 112 -10.24 8.29 -3.00
N THR A 113 -11.58 8.39 -3.04
CA THR A 113 -12.40 8.67 -1.85
C THR A 113 -12.29 7.56 -0.82
N PHE A 114 -12.27 6.30 -1.26
CA PHE A 114 -12.10 5.15 -0.38
C PHE A 114 -10.71 5.17 0.27
N GLU A 115 -9.65 5.37 -0.51
CA GLU A 115 -8.26 5.43 -0.02
C GLU A 115 -8.08 6.53 1.03
N ASN A 116 -8.60 7.74 0.78
CA ASN A 116 -8.55 8.83 1.75
C ASN A 116 -9.38 8.54 3.02
N ARG A 117 -10.50 7.84 2.90
CA ARG A 117 -11.34 7.49 4.04
C ARG A 117 -10.65 6.51 4.98
N ILE A 118 -10.02 5.47 4.45
CA ILE A 118 -9.32 4.48 5.28
C ILE A 118 -8.03 5.06 5.87
N GLY A 119 -7.36 5.97 5.17
CA GLY A 119 -6.16 6.66 5.62
C GLY A 119 -5.05 5.73 6.11
N GLU A 120 -4.20 6.27 6.97
CA GLU A 120 -3.07 5.53 7.56
C GLU A 120 -3.53 4.35 8.44
N ALA A 121 -4.56 4.57 9.26
CA ALA A 121 -5.08 3.52 10.16
C ALA A 121 -5.59 2.31 9.40
N GLY A 122 -6.33 2.53 8.28
CA GLY A 122 -6.80 1.44 7.43
C GLY A 122 -5.68 0.75 6.67
N ALA A 123 -4.69 1.50 6.18
CA ALA A 123 -3.52 0.93 5.53
C ALA A 123 -2.71 0.04 6.48
N LYS A 124 -2.52 0.50 7.73
CA LYS A 124 -1.87 -0.28 8.78
C LYS A 124 -2.64 -1.55 9.11
N ALA A 125 -3.96 -1.46 9.23
CA ALA A 125 -4.81 -2.63 9.49
C ALA A 125 -4.72 -3.68 8.37
N LEU A 126 -4.68 -3.26 7.11
CA LEU A 126 -4.46 -4.17 5.99
C LEU A 126 -3.09 -4.87 6.09
N PHE A 127 -2.04 -4.12 6.38
CA PHE A 127 -0.70 -4.67 6.54
C PHE A 127 -0.62 -5.69 7.68
N ASP A 128 -1.13 -5.33 8.86
CA ASP A 128 -1.14 -6.20 10.05
C ASP A 128 -2.01 -7.44 9.80
N GLY A 129 -3.16 -7.28 9.15
CA GLY A 129 -4.07 -8.36 8.81
C GLY A 129 -3.46 -9.39 7.85
N VAL A 130 -2.80 -8.92 6.79
CA VAL A 130 -2.05 -9.80 5.87
C VAL A 130 -0.93 -10.53 6.62
N SER A 131 -0.16 -9.82 7.43
CA SER A 131 0.91 -10.42 8.23
C SER A 131 0.39 -11.50 9.17
N ALA A 132 -0.74 -11.27 9.84
CA ALA A 132 -1.37 -12.25 10.74
C ALA A 132 -1.86 -13.50 9.99
N GLN A 133 -2.43 -13.32 8.78
CA GLN A 133 -2.87 -14.45 7.94
C GLN A 133 -1.69 -15.29 7.45
N LEU A 134 -0.61 -14.66 7.01
CA LEU A 134 0.60 -15.36 6.59
C LEU A 134 1.24 -16.14 7.74
N LEU A 135 1.26 -15.56 8.96
CA LEU A 135 1.71 -16.28 10.16
C LEU A 135 0.88 -17.53 10.44
N LYS A 136 -0.46 -17.44 10.37
CA LYS A 136 -1.36 -18.59 10.56
C LYS A 136 -1.11 -19.68 9.51
N LYS A 137 -0.67 -19.32 8.32
CA LYS A 137 -0.31 -20.28 7.25
C LYS A 137 1.12 -20.81 7.34
N GLY A 138 1.84 -20.51 8.40
CA GLY A 138 3.16 -21.07 8.66
C GLY A 138 4.34 -20.29 8.08
N PHE A 139 4.11 -19.09 7.53
CA PHE A 139 5.18 -18.17 7.12
C PHE A 139 5.78 -17.48 8.35
N ILE A 140 6.40 -18.26 9.21
CA ILE A 140 6.95 -17.79 10.49
C ILE A 140 8.40 -17.33 10.25
N ALA A 141 8.71 -16.12 10.71
CA ALA A 141 10.04 -15.56 10.65
C ALA A 141 10.99 -16.25 11.64
N ARG A 142 11.91 -17.09 11.12
CA ARG A 142 12.90 -17.86 11.92
C ARG A 142 14.31 -17.85 11.36
N GLY A 143 14.55 -17.14 10.27
CA GLY A 143 15.80 -17.21 9.52
C GLY A 143 16.69 -15.98 9.68
N GLY A 144 16.42 -15.12 10.64
CA GLY A 144 17.06 -13.82 10.78
C GLY A 144 16.24 -12.70 10.16
N GLN A 145 16.65 -11.47 10.45
CA GLN A 145 15.94 -10.27 10.01
C GLN A 145 16.90 -9.27 9.36
N ILE A 146 16.40 -8.58 8.34
CA ILE A 146 17.11 -7.55 7.60
C ILE A 146 16.40 -6.24 7.85
N ILE A 147 17.10 -5.24 8.37
CA ILE A 147 16.57 -3.91 8.66
C ILE A 147 17.27 -2.90 7.77
N ASP A 148 16.49 -2.12 7.02
CA ASP A 148 16.99 -1.07 6.15
C ASP A 148 16.02 0.09 6.08
N ALA A 149 16.54 1.27 5.66
CA ALA A 149 15.76 2.48 5.47
C ALA A 149 15.91 3.04 4.07
N THR A 150 14.79 3.41 3.47
CA THR A 150 14.75 4.08 2.18
C THR A 150 14.10 5.45 2.28
N LEU A 151 14.50 6.38 1.40
CA LEU A 151 13.87 7.68 1.27
C LEU A 151 12.68 7.59 0.32
N VAL A 152 11.54 8.09 0.77
CA VAL A 152 10.32 8.21 -0.02
C VAL A 152 10.18 9.68 -0.42
N PRO A 153 10.41 10.05 -1.69
CA PRO A 153 10.36 11.44 -2.12
C PRO A 153 8.92 11.96 -2.11
N ALA A 154 8.75 13.17 -1.59
CA ALA A 154 7.53 13.95 -1.72
C ALA A 154 7.72 15.02 -2.81
N PRO A 155 6.63 15.48 -3.46
CA PRO A 155 6.71 16.59 -4.40
C PRO A 155 7.30 17.84 -3.74
N THR A 156 8.38 18.35 -4.30
CA THR A 156 9.04 19.57 -3.79
C THR A 156 8.08 20.74 -3.87
N GLN A 157 7.94 21.48 -2.76
CA GLN A 157 6.99 22.56 -2.63
C GLN A 157 7.72 23.88 -2.34
N HIS A 158 7.28 24.94 -3.03
CA HIS A 158 7.75 26.29 -2.73
C HIS A 158 7.01 26.86 -1.51
N THR A 159 7.74 27.08 -0.42
CA THR A 159 7.24 27.68 0.82
C THR A 159 8.07 28.93 1.14
N ARG A 160 7.44 30.04 1.48
CA ARG A 160 8.15 31.26 1.84
C ARG A 160 8.86 31.10 3.18
N ARG A 161 9.97 31.81 3.39
CA ARG A 161 10.80 31.68 4.60
C ARG A 161 9.99 31.78 5.89
N GLY A 162 9.19 32.85 6.04
CA GLY A 162 8.37 33.01 7.25
C GLY A 162 7.24 31.96 7.41
N GLU A 163 6.74 31.36 6.32
CA GLU A 163 5.83 30.22 6.40
C GLU A 163 6.57 28.96 6.87
N LYS A 164 7.81 28.79 6.43
CA LYS A 164 8.66 27.66 6.82
C LYS A 164 9.00 27.70 8.30
N ASP A 165 9.38 28.88 8.82
CA ASP A 165 9.71 29.06 10.25
C ASP A 165 8.50 28.71 11.15
N LEU A 166 7.27 29.06 10.72
CA LEU A 166 6.04 28.69 11.42
C LEU A 166 5.77 27.18 11.40
N ILE A 167 5.97 26.55 10.24
CA ILE A 167 5.79 25.08 10.09
C ILE A 167 6.79 24.31 10.96
N GLU A 168 8.05 24.73 11.00
CA GLU A 168 9.09 24.15 11.86
C GLU A 168 8.76 24.26 13.35
N GLN A 169 7.99 25.29 13.74
CA GLN A 169 7.45 25.46 15.10
C GLN A 169 6.14 24.69 15.34
N GLY A 170 5.68 23.87 14.38
CA GLY A 170 4.42 23.13 14.46
C GLY A 170 3.18 23.97 14.26
N ALA A 171 3.33 25.24 13.82
CA ALA A 171 2.22 26.16 13.60
C ALA A 171 1.79 26.22 12.13
N MET A 172 0.49 26.33 11.90
CA MET A 172 -0.06 26.49 10.55
C MET A 172 -0.11 27.96 10.17
N PRO A 173 0.46 28.38 9.02
CA PRO A 173 0.38 29.79 8.58
C PRO A 173 -1.08 30.25 8.42
N ALA A 174 -1.48 31.26 9.18
CA ALA A 174 -2.88 31.72 9.25
C ALA A 174 -3.44 32.24 7.90
N GLY A 175 -2.57 32.74 7.02
CA GLY A 175 -2.96 33.22 5.69
C GLY A 175 -3.24 32.12 4.65
N TRP A 176 -3.12 30.86 5.00
CA TRP A 176 -3.37 29.79 4.04
C TRP A 176 -4.87 29.47 3.94
N LYS A 177 -5.41 29.61 2.72
CA LYS A 177 -6.76 29.14 2.39
C LYS A 177 -6.84 27.61 2.50
N PRO A 178 -8.04 27.03 2.75
CA PRO A 178 -8.22 25.58 2.87
C PRO A 178 -7.68 24.76 1.69
N ALA A 179 -7.83 25.27 0.46
CA ALA A 179 -7.29 24.63 -0.74
C ALA A 179 -5.75 24.57 -0.73
N LYS A 180 -5.07 25.66 -0.30
CA LYS A 180 -3.60 25.69 -0.17
C LYS A 180 -3.12 24.70 0.90
N ARG A 181 -3.81 24.61 2.04
CA ARG A 181 -3.47 23.67 3.13
C ARG A 181 -3.51 22.22 2.65
N ARG A 182 -4.54 21.84 1.86
CA ARG A 182 -4.69 20.49 1.33
C ARG A 182 -3.61 20.11 0.30
N GLN A 183 -2.99 21.09 -0.33
CA GLN A 183 -1.94 20.86 -1.33
C GLN A 183 -0.52 20.91 -0.74
N LYS A 184 -0.39 21.34 0.51
CA LYS A 184 0.91 21.45 1.18
C LYS A 184 1.14 20.25 2.07
N ASP A 185 2.28 19.61 1.85
CA ASP A 185 2.83 18.60 2.73
C ASP A 185 3.72 19.30 3.75
N ILE A 186 3.23 19.42 4.99
CA ILE A 186 3.92 20.11 6.09
C ILE A 186 4.79 19.17 6.93
N ASP A 187 4.61 17.86 6.75
CA ASP A 187 5.31 16.83 7.54
C ASP A 187 6.58 16.37 6.83
N ALA A 188 6.65 16.53 5.51
CA ALA A 188 7.84 16.18 4.73
C ALA A 188 9.01 17.11 5.06
N THR A 189 10.20 16.56 5.21
CA THR A 189 11.41 17.32 5.55
C THR A 189 12.53 17.10 4.54
N TRP A 190 13.55 17.98 4.60
CA TRP A 190 14.75 17.86 3.82
C TRP A 190 15.81 17.02 4.54
N THR A 191 16.45 16.15 3.79
CA THR A 191 17.64 15.42 4.24
C THR A 191 18.69 15.40 3.14
N LYS A 192 19.94 15.14 3.51
CA LYS A 192 21.06 15.05 2.57
C LYS A 192 21.65 13.63 2.61
N LYS A 193 21.65 12.94 1.46
CA LYS A 193 22.24 11.60 1.31
C LYS A 193 23.16 11.61 0.08
N HIS A 194 24.39 11.13 0.24
CA HIS A 194 25.41 11.09 -0.84
C HIS A 194 25.60 12.43 -1.58
N GLY A 195 25.59 13.54 -0.85
CA GLY A 195 25.76 14.88 -1.43
C GLY A 195 24.51 15.47 -2.09
N LYS A 196 23.43 14.71 -2.26
CA LYS A 196 22.15 15.15 -2.85
C LYS A 196 21.12 15.47 -1.77
N SER A 197 20.36 16.53 -1.98
CA SER A 197 19.23 16.91 -1.10
C SER A 197 17.96 16.18 -1.54
N HIS A 198 17.24 15.60 -0.58
CA HIS A 198 15.98 14.90 -0.78
C HIS A 198 14.93 15.53 0.12
N PHE A 199 13.73 15.75 -0.43
CA PHE A 199 12.56 16.21 0.31
C PHE A 199 11.54 15.09 0.39
N GLY A 200 11.05 14.75 1.58
CA GLY A 200 10.07 13.69 1.74
C GLY A 200 10.12 13.02 3.10
N TYR A 201 9.98 11.71 3.06
CA TYR A 201 9.86 10.82 4.21
C TYR A 201 10.94 9.75 4.20
N LYS A 202 11.08 9.09 5.31
CA LYS A 202 11.88 7.89 5.47
C LYS A 202 10.97 6.71 5.80
N LEU A 203 11.18 5.61 5.11
CA LEU A 203 10.52 4.33 5.37
C LEU A 203 11.58 3.34 5.84
N SER A 204 11.49 2.92 7.10
CA SER A 204 12.29 1.83 7.66
C SER A 204 11.47 0.56 7.64
N ILE A 205 12.08 -0.53 7.19
CA ILE A 205 11.44 -1.84 7.07
C ILE A 205 12.27 -2.91 7.76
N ASN A 206 11.56 -3.91 8.27
CA ASN A 206 12.13 -5.18 8.70
C ASN A 206 11.61 -6.28 7.79
N VAL A 207 12.53 -7.03 7.20
CA VAL A 207 12.23 -8.11 6.26
C VAL A 207 12.74 -9.43 6.83
N ASP A 208 11.91 -10.44 6.86
CA ASP A 208 12.35 -11.80 7.17
C ASP A 208 13.35 -12.31 6.10
N LYS A 209 14.52 -12.79 6.55
CA LYS A 209 15.57 -13.26 5.65
C LYS A 209 15.15 -14.47 4.83
N LYS A 210 14.36 -15.39 5.40
CA LYS A 210 13.97 -16.65 4.76
C LYS A 210 12.89 -16.44 3.70
N TYR A 211 11.78 -15.82 4.07
CA TYR A 211 10.60 -15.68 3.21
C TYR A 211 10.54 -14.36 2.46
N LYS A 212 11.44 -13.39 2.78
CA LYS A 212 11.46 -12.03 2.19
C LYS A 212 10.18 -11.25 2.43
N ILE A 213 9.46 -11.57 3.49
CA ILE A 213 8.21 -10.89 3.87
C ILE A 213 8.55 -9.70 4.76
N ILE A 214 7.99 -8.54 4.46
CA ILE A 214 8.08 -7.36 5.33
C ILE A 214 7.25 -7.63 6.58
N ARG A 215 7.91 -7.59 7.74
CA ARG A 215 7.33 -7.91 9.04
C ARG A 215 6.88 -6.67 9.80
N LYS A 216 7.70 -5.63 9.75
CA LYS A 216 7.40 -4.35 10.39
C LYS A 216 7.80 -3.20 9.50
N ILE A 217 7.10 -2.10 9.65
CA ILE A 217 7.36 -0.85 8.95
C ILE A 217 7.28 0.32 9.94
N LYS A 218 8.10 1.32 9.71
CA LYS A 218 8.02 2.63 10.37
C LYS A 218 8.26 3.72 9.35
N THR A 219 7.33 4.66 9.28
CA THR A 219 7.48 5.88 8.47
C THR A 219 7.75 7.06 9.39
N ASP A 220 8.61 7.98 8.94
CA ASP A 220 8.89 9.22 9.63
C ASP A 220 9.36 10.27 8.63
N THR A 221 9.63 11.48 9.10
CA THR A 221 10.20 12.55 8.27
C THR A 221 11.61 12.19 7.80
N ALA A 222 12.02 12.68 6.63
CA ALA A 222 13.30 12.30 6.03
C ALA A 222 14.53 12.70 6.89
N CYS A 223 14.41 13.70 7.78
CA CYS A 223 15.50 14.15 8.64
C CYS A 223 15.78 13.24 9.85
N THR A 224 14.85 12.35 10.23
CA THR A 224 15.03 11.43 11.36
C THR A 224 16.16 10.44 11.06
N HIS A 225 17.07 10.23 12.01
CA HIS A 225 18.19 9.29 11.83
C HIS A 225 17.72 7.84 11.88
N ASP A 226 18.30 6.98 11.03
CA ASP A 226 17.88 5.57 10.86
C ASP A 226 17.93 4.79 12.18
N SER A 227 18.92 5.06 13.02
CA SER A 227 19.07 4.41 14.32
C SER A 227 17.88 4.62 15.27
N GLN A 228 17.13 5.70 15.14
CA GLN A 228 15.95 5.97 15.99
C GLN A 228 14.77 5.07 15.67
N HIS A 229 14.75 4.46 14.48
CA HIS A 229 13.68 3.56 14.06
C HIS A 229 13.94 2.10 14.42
N PHE A 230 15.16 1.73 14.85
CA PHE A 230 15.53 0.34 15.07
C PHE A 230 14.54 -0.40 15.97
N ASP A 231 14.25 0.15 17.14
CA ASP A 231 13.38 -0.50 18.13
C ASP A 231 11.93 -0.63 17.63
N ASN A 232 11.48 0.28 16.77
CA ASN A 232 10.15 0.24 16.18
C ASN A 232 10.01 -0.85 15.09
N VAL A 233 11.09 -1.14 14.37
CA VAL A 233 11.07 -2.12 13.28
C VAL A 233 11.68 -3.46 13.67
N PHE A 234 12.36 -3.55 14.80
CA PHE A 234 12.90 -4.82 15.29
C PHE A 234 11.76 -5.81 15.58
N ASP A 235 11.84 -7.02 15.02
CA ASP A 235 10.84 -8.06 15.22
C ASP A 235 11.27 -9.03 16.32
N THR A 236 10.77 -8.83 17.53
CA THR A 236 11.04 -9.67 18.68
C THR A 236 10.45 -11.09 18.56
N THR A 237 9.58 -11.32 17.59
CA THR A 237 8.98 -12.64 17.31
C THR A 237 9.86 -13.51 16.43
N ASN A 238 10.90 -12.92 15.78
CA ASN A 238 11.89 -13.68 15.04
C ASN A 238 12.82 -14.42 16.01
N THR A 239 12.83 -15.74 15.96
CA THR A 239 13.59 -16.58 16.89
C THR A 239 15.08 -16.72 16.55
N SER A 240 15.51 -16.21 15.41
CA SER A 240 16.93 -16.15 15.05
C SER A 240 17.60 -14.91 15.63
N ARG A 241 18.81 -15.07 16.14
CA ARG A 241 19.65 -13.96 16.62
C ARG A 241 20.29 -13.16 15.48
N ASP A 242 20.23 -13.64 14.25
CA ASP A 242 20.84 -12.97 13.12
C ASP A 242 20.08 -11.70 12.75
N VAL A 243 20.73 -10.56 12.93
CA VAL A 243 20.22 -9.24 12.53
C VAL A 243 21.19 -8.62 11.54
N TYR A 244 20.70 -8.28 10.37
CA TYR A 244 21.45 -7.64 9.30
C TYR A 244 20.94 -6.20 9.15
N ALA A 245 21.80 -5.24 9.43
CA ALA A 245 21.49 -3.81 9.31
C ALA A 245 22.68 -3.04 8.78
N ASP A 246 22.46 -1.87 8.17
CA ASP A 246 23.52 -0.98 7.73
C ASP A 246 24.30 -0.41 8.93
N ARG A 247 25.53 0.08 8.67
CA ARG A 247 26.46 0.64 9.67
C ARG A 247 25.88 1.80 10.50
N GLY A 248 24.79 2.40 10.07
CA GLY A 248 24.08 3.45 10.82
C GLY A 248 23.28 2.95 12.03
N TYR A 249 23.07 1.63 12.17
CA TYR A 249 22.21 1.04 13.22
C TYR A 249 22.97 0.51 14.47
N PRO A 250 24.18 -0.05 14.36
CA PRO A 250 24.87 -0.60 15.53
C PRO A 250 25.15 0.45 16.60
N SER A 251 24.96 0.04 17.88
CA SER A 251 25.45 0.76 19.05
C SER A 251 25.90 -0.28 20.08
N ALA A 252 26.86 0.08 20.94
CA ALA A 252 27.35 -0.81 21.99
C ALA A 252 26.22 -1.33 22.92
N GLU A 253 25.23 -0.50 23.20
CA GLU A 253 24.04 -0.88 23.97
C GLU A 253 23.19 -1.93 23.26
N ARG A 254 23.01 -1.80 21.92
CA ARG A 254 22.24 -2.76 21.13
C ARG A 254 22.96 -4.07 20.94
N GLU A 255 24.27 -4.04 20.75
CA GLU A 255 25.08 -5.26 20.65
C GLU A 255 25.09 -6.08 21.94
N ALA A 256 25.03 -5.42 23.09
CA ALA A 256 24.91 -6.08 24.38
C ALA A 256 23.53 -6.69 24.64
N TRP A 257 22.51 -6.19 23.96
CA TRP A 257 21.10 -6.60 24.14
C TRP A 257 20.66 -7.68 23.13
N LEU A 258 21.27 -7.77 21.95
CA LEU A 258 21.01 -8.81 20.92
C LEU A 258 21.74 -10.13 21.25
#